data_012653be2d4ca9f0513d625a51bbb422
#
_entry.id   012653be2d4ca9f0513d625a51bbb422
#
_cell.length_a   1.000
_cell.length_b   1.000
_cell.length_c   1.000
_cell.angle_alpha   90.00
_cell.angle_beta   90.00
_cell.angle_gamma   90.00
#
_symmetry.space_group_name_H-M   'P 1'
#
loop_
_entity.id
_entity.type
_entity.pdbx_description
1 polymer ?
#
loop_
_entity_poly.entity_id
_entity_poly.type
_entity_poly.pdbx_seq_one_letter_code
_entity_poly.pdbx_strand_id
1 'polypeptide(L)'
;MNRRVLAVVAGAIILGGGLLWLVLASLGPEPPTSTTPPSSSVDLQGWKLTLPVEGDNGNAEEVEPAAVTDPWLTTGPDGSLTFWAPAAGATTKNSKSPRSELISLTDFTAGEEQRSLTASLAVSQVPSDSRDIIIGQLHGSDDIKSVAYVMLHYKDGNIEAEVKQKQKGDEKQTFPLLTGVPLNDRFDFTITDDGNGSMTISATHNGQTQQATAPVPESFQGETVRFQVGNYQQAESAQGDDDGGRVTFYTIEER
;
A
#
# COMPACT_ATOMS: atom_id res chain seq x y z
N MET A 1 -0.37 38.33 -5.36
CA MET A 1 -1.07 39.59 -5.64
C MET A 1 -0.90 39.90 -7.11
N ASN A 2 -1.86 39.53 -7.98
CA ASN A 2 -1.95 40.01 -9.37
C ASN A 2 -3.41 39.83 -9.80
N ARG A 3 -4.17 40.93 -9.67
CA ARG A 3 -5.52 41.07 -10.21
C ARG A 3 -5.39 41.43 -11.69
N ARG A 4 -5.91 40.60 -12.59
CA ARG A 4 -6.15 41.01 -13.97
C ARG A 4 -7.56 41.57 -14.07
N VAL A 5 -7.64 42.86 -14.34
CA VAL A 5 -8.86 43.59 -14.69
C VAL A 5 -9.10 43.40 -16.18
N LEU A 6 -10.25 42.84 -16.55
CA LEU A 6 -10.71 42.78 -17.94
C LEU A 6 -11.56 44.05 -18.18
N ALA A 7 -11.10 44.89 -19.08
CA ALA A 7 -11.85 46.04 -19.55
C ALA A 7 -12.85 45.61 -20.64
N VAL A 8 -14.12 45.89 -20.44
CA VAL A 8 -15.15 45.72 -21.46
C VAL A 8 -15.34 47.07 -22.18
N VAL A 9 -15.07 47.09 -23.48
CA VAL A 9 -15.33 48.23 -24.34
C VAL A 9 -16.81 48.18 -24.76
N ALA A 10 -17.58 49.17 -24.36
CA ALA A 10 -18.95 49.37 -24.81
C ALA A 10 -18.95 50.22 -26.10
N GLY A 11 -19.34 49.66 -27.20
CA GLY A 11 -19.66 50.37 -28.45
C GLY A 11 -21.16 50.68 -28.48
N ALA A 12 -21.55 51.94 -28.43
CA ALA A 12 -22.92 52.37 -28.64
C ALA A 12 -23.20 52.60 -30.12
N ILE A 13 -24.19 51.91 -30.68
CA ILE A 13 -24.85 52.24 -31.94
C ILE A 13 -26.31 52.56 -31.61
N ILE A 14 -26.69 53.84 -31.82
CA ILE A 14 -28.07 54.30 -31.75
C ILE A 14 -28.66 54.28 -33.14
N LEU A 15 -29.74 53.52 -33.37
CA LEU A 15 -30.77 53.80 -34.38
C LEU A 15 -32.05 53.01 -34.09
N GLY A 16 -33.13 53.73 -33.81
CA GLY A 16 -34.51 53.28 -34.13
C GLY A 16 -35.24 52.42 -33.09
N GLY A 17 -36.07 53.09 -32.30
CA GLY A 17 -37.37 52.73 -31.73
C GLY A 17 -37.69 51.23 -31.48
N GLY A 18 -37.42 50.74 -30.30
CA GLY A 18 -37.94 49.49 -29.80
C GLY A 18 -37.36 49.19 -28.41
N LEU A 19 -38.21 49.27 -27.39
CA LEU A 19 -37.81 48.93 -26.02
C LEU A 19 -37.52 47.42 -25.93
N LEU A 20 -36.22 47.06 -26.02
CA LEU A 20 -35.78 45.68 -25.80
C LEU A 20 -35.47 45.54 -24.30
N TRP A 21 -36.33 44.83 -23.57
CA TRP A 21 -36.03 44.41 -22.21
C TRP A 21 -34.95 43.34 -22.23
N LEU A 22 -33.74 43.72 -21.83
CA LEU A 22 -32.68 42.74 -21.56
C LEU A 22 -33.01 42.05 -20.24
N VAL A 23 -33.47 40.80 -20.30
CA VAL A 23 -33.54 39.92 -19.14
C VAL A 23 -32.13 39.48 -18.86
N LEU A 24 -31.44 40.07 -17.88
CA LEU A 24 -30.23 39.50 -17.28
C LEU A 24 -30.65 38.27 -16.47
N ALA A 25 -30.51 37.10 -17.06
CA ALA A 25 -30.54 35.86 -16.30
C ALA A 25 -29.30 35.85 -15.38
N SER A 26 -29.52 36.06 -14.09
CA SER A 26 -28.49 35.81 -13.09
C SER A 26 -28.25 34.31 -13.07
N LEU A 27 -27.12 33.85 -13.57
CA LEU A 27 -26.62 32.49 -13.32
C LEU A 27 -26.40 32.42 -11.80
N GLY A 28 -27.31 31.76 -11.11
CA GLY A 28 -27.09 31.34 -9.72
C GLY A 28 -25.86 30.47 -9.62
N PRO A 29 -25.25 30.35 -8.43
CA PRO A 29 -24.11 29.44 -8.24
C PRO A 29 -24.51 28.05 -8.69
N GLU A 30 -23.66 27.43 -9.53
CA GLU A 30 -23.83 26.03 -9.93
C GLU A 30 -23.93 25.17 -8.67
N PRO A 31 -24.85 24.20 -8.62
CA PRO A 31 -24.91 23.27 -7.50
C PRO A 31 -23.57 22.54 -7.43
N PRO A 32 -23.07 22.24 -6.21
CA PRO A 32 -21.82 21.53 -6.05
C PRO A 32 -21.90 20.23 -6.84
N THR A 33 -20.98 20.05 -7.78
CA THR A 33 -20.77 18.79 -8.49
C THR A 33 -20.51 17.72 -7.44
N SER A 34 -21.42 16.76 -7.32
CA SER A 34 -21.24 15.58 -6.50
C SER A 34 -20.03 14.82 -7.06
N THR A 35 -18.86 15.04 -6.49
CA THR A 35 -17.68 14.24 -6.79
C THR A 35 -17.88 12.92 -6.06
N THR A 36 -18.28 11.90 -6.80
CA THR A 36 -18.11 10.51 -6.34
C THR A 36 -16.63 10.36 -5.97
N PRO A 37 -16.30 9.85 -4.76
CA PRO A 37 -14.92 9.59 -4.42
C PRO A 37 -14.27 8.75 -5.52
N PRO A 38 -13.04 9.05 -5.95
CA PRO A 38 -12.36 8.23 -6.93
C PRO A 38 -12.29 6.79 -6.42
N SER A 39 -12.67 5.83 -7.27
CA SER A 39 -12.48 4.42 -6.96
C SER A 39 -10.97 4.15 -6.85
N SER A 40 -10.57 3.28 -5.90
CA SER A 40 -9.20 2.78 -5.84
C SER A 40 -8.79 2.23 -7.20
N SER A 41 -7.53 2.48 -7.60
CA SER A 41 -6.93 1.82 -8.77
C SER A 41 -6.60 0.34 -8.52
N VAL A 42 -6.68 -0.10 -7.25
CA VAL A 42 -6.43 -1.47 -6.82
C VAL A 42 -7.76 -2.21 -6.75
N ASP A 43 -7.84 -3.36 -7.42
CA ASP A 43 -8.97 -4.27 -7.27
C ASP A 43 -8.84 -5.04 -5.94
N LEU A 44 -9.68 -4.70 -4.98
CA LEU A 44 -9.68 -5.33 -3.66
C LEU A 44 -10.38 -6.70 -3.63
N GLN A 45 -11.10 -7.11 -4.68
CA GLN A 45 -11.83 -8.38 -4.72
C GLN A 45 -10.89 -9.60 -4.71
N GLY A 46 -9.67 -9.46 -5.21
CA GLY A 46 -8.62 -10.50 -5.17
C GLY A 46 -7.90 -10.63 -3.82
N TRP A 47 -8.34 -9.90 -2.79
CA TRP A 47 -7.64 -9.79 -1.52
C TRP A 47 -8.59 -9.96 -0.35
N LYS A 48 -8.09 -10.43 0.78
CA LYS A 48 -8.64 -10.19 2.11
C LYS A 48 -7.79 -9.15 2.84
N LEU A 49 -8.38 -8.45 3.80
CA LEU A 49 -7.72 -7.42 4.60
C LEU A 49 -7.65 -7.84 6.05
N THR A 50 -6.45 -7.88 6.63
CA THR A 50 -6.25 -8.01 8.08
C THR A 50 -6.25 -6.61 8.68
N LEU A 51 -7.05 -6.41 9.73
CA LEU A 51 -7.21 -5.14 10.44
C LEU A 51 -6.52 -5.15 11.81
N PRO A 52 -6.04 -4.00 12.31
CA PRO A 52 -5.42 -3.90 13.64
C PRO A 52 -6.46 -3.80 14.77
N VAL A 53 -7.61 -4.41 14.61
CA VAL A 53 -8.70 -4.44 15.60
C VAL A 53 -9.04 -5.88 15.96
N GLU A 54 -9.52 -6.09 17.19
CA GLU A 54 -9.88 -7.42 17.67
C GLU A 54 -11.20 -7.87 17.07
N GLY A 55 -11.19 -9.02 16.41
CA GLY A 55 -12.37 -9.72 15.93
C GLY A 55 -12.96 -10.66 17.00
N ASP A 56 -14.07 -11.33 16.67
CA ASP A 56 -14.83 -12.20 17.56
C ASP A 56 -14.01 -13.35 18.18
N ASN A 57 -12.91 -13.74 17.56
CA ASN A 57 -12.04 -14.84 18.01
C ASN A 57 -10.85 -14.39 18.90
N GLY A 58 -10.80 -13.08 19.26
CA GLY A 58 -9.73 -12.50 20.06
C GLY A 58 -8.40 -12.30 19.31
N ASN A 59 -8.39 -12.42 17.98
CA ASN A 59 -7.27 -12.07 17.11
C ASN A 59 -7.65 -10.88 16.24
N ALA A 60 -6.69 -10.37 15.49
CA ALA A 60 -6.93 -9.34 14.46
C ALA A 60 -8.07 -9.77 13.53
N GLU A 61 -9.00 -8.86 13.25
CA GLU A 61 -10.13 -9.07 12.35
C GLU A 61 -9.66 -9.22 10.90
N GLU A 62 -10.38 -10.06 10.13
CA GLU A 62 -10.16 -10.21 8.69
C GLU A 62 -11.45 -9.88 7.93
N VAL A 63 -11.35 -9.07 6.87
CA VAL A 63 -12.44 -8.72 5.95
C VAL A 63 -12.20 -9.39 4.60
N GLU A 64 -13.17 -10.17 4.13
CA GLU A 64 -13.07 -10.91 2.86
C GLU A 64 -14.37 -10.79 2.06
N PRO A 65 -14.36 -10.32 0.78
CA PRO A 65 -13.18 -9.67 0.14
C PRO A 65 -12.79 -8.38 0.84
N ALA A 66 -11.56 -7.95 0.64
CA ALA A 66 -11.06 -6.70 1.22
C ALA A 66 -11.92 -5.50 0.82
N ALA A 67 -12.13 -4.58 1.75
CA ALA A 67 -12.89 -3.36 1.53
C ALA A 67 -12.24 -2.18 2.24
N VAL A 68 -12.52 -0.97 1.75
CA VAL A 68 -12.14 0.26 2.45
C VAL A 68 -12.78 0.26 3.84
N THR A 69 -11.97 0.43 4.87
CA THR A 69 -12.35 0.32 6.29
C THR A 69 -11.64 1.42 7.07
N ASP A 70 -12.27 2.60 7.13
CA ASP A 70 -11.73 3.76 7.86
C ASP A 70 -11.68 3.48 9.37
N PRO A 71 -10.58 3.85 10.06
CA PRO A 71 -9.38 4.58 9.59
C PRO A 71 -8.24 3.67 9.07
N TRP A 72 -8.42 2.36 9.03
CA TRP A 72 -7.37 1.37 8.83
C TRP A 72 -6.93 1.22 7.38
N LEU A 73 -7.90 1.33 6.46
CA LEU A 73 -7.68 1.39 5.02
C LEU A 73 -8.58 2.47 4.43
N THR A 74 -8.00 3.53 3.89
CA THR A 74 -8.73 4.66 3.30
C THR A 74 -8.31 4.90 1.86
N THR A 75 -9.21 5.48 1.06
CA THR A 75 -8.92 5.86 -0.33
C THR A 75 -8.62 7.36 -0.42
N GLY A 76 -7.50 7.70 -1.01
CA GLY A 76 -7.12 9.07 -1.33
C GLY A 76 -7.87 9.64 -2.54
N PRO A 77 -7.84 10.97 -2.76
CA PRO A 77 -8.51 11.63 -3.87
C PRO A 77 -7.97 11.23 -5.26
N ASP A 78 -6.78 10.69 -5.31
CA ASP A 78 -6.08 10.17 -6.50
C ASP A 78 -6.29 8.65 -6.71
N GLY A 79 -7.12 8.01 -5.88
CA GLY A 79 -7.35 6.56 -5.91
C GLY A 79 -6.30 5.75 -5.16
N SER A 80 -5.32 6.38 -4.52
CA SER A 80 -4.34 5.70 -3.67
C SER A 80 -5.00 5.08 -2.44
N LEU A 81 -4.38 4.03 -1.88
CA LEU A 81 -4.81 3.38 -0.65
C LEU A 81 -3.84 3.69 0.49
N THR A 82 -4.35 4.25 1.59
CA THR A 82 -3.55 4.49 2.79
C THR A 82 -3.89 3.49 3.88
N PHE A 83 -2.89 2.75 4.31
CA PHE A 83 -2.94 1.75 5.37
C PHE A 83 -2.42 2.36 6.67
N TRP A 84 -3.23 2.30 7.73
CA TRP A 84 -2.86 2.71 9.07
C TRP A 84 -2.84 1.50 10.01
N ALA A 85 -1.72 1.26 10.69
CA ALA A 85 -1.58 0.24 11.72
C ALA A 85 -1.00 0.86 13.00
N PRO A 86 -1.83 1.09 14.05
CA PRO A 86 -1.35 1.59 15.33
C PRO A 86 -0.49 0.54 16.05
N ALA A 87 0.52 0.98 16.79
CA ALA A 87 1.37 0.07 17.58
C ALA A 87 0.62 -0.62 18.72
N ALA A 88 -0.49 -0.02 19.21
CA ALA A 88 -1.38 -0.60 20.21
C ALA A 88 -2.52 -1.45 19.63
N GLY A 89 -2.52 -1.76 18.34
CA GLY A 89 -3.58 -2.52 17.68
C GLY A 89 -3.59 -4.02 18.03
N ALA A 90 -4.65 -4.71 17.60
CA ALA A 90 -4.76 -6.16 17.73
C ALA A 90 -3.79 -6.88 16.78
N THR A 91 -3.37 -8.08 17.16
CA THR A 91 -2.42 -8.90 16.42
C THR A 91 -3.03 -10.22 15.99
N THR A 92 -2.48 -10.82 14.94
CA THR A 92 -2.81 -12.20 14.57
C THR A 92 -2.18 -13.17 15.59
N LYS A 93 -2.69 -14.39 15.66
CA LYS A 93 -2.30 -15.42 16.64
C LYS A 93 -0.78 -15.63 16.80
N ASN A 94 -0.03 -15.50 15.70
CA ASN A 94 1.41 -15.79 15.67
C ASN A 94 2.26 -14.53 15.49
N SER A 95 1.68 -13.35 15.69
CA SER A 95 2.34 -12.06 15.53
C SER A 95 2.37 -11.31 16.84
N LYS A 96 3.38 -10.46 17.02
CA LYS A 96 3.47 -9.56 18.18
C LYS A 96 3.14 -8.11 17.80
N SER A 97 3.08 -7.82 16.51
CA SER A 97 2.87 -6.47 16.00
C SER A 97 1.60 -6.39 15.16
N PRO A 98 0.82 -5.31 15.30
CA PRO A 98 -0.39 -5.06 14.53
C PRO A 98 -0.11 -4.79 13.06
N ARG A 99 -1.15 -4.99 12.22
CA ARG A 99 -1.07 -4.70 10.79
C ARG A 99 -2.40 -4.21 10.22
N SER A 100 -2.31 -3.44 9.14
CA SER A 100 -3.34 -3.26 8.15
C SER A 100 -2.75 -3.75 6.84
N GLU A 101 -3.13 -4.95 6.39
CA GLU A 101 -2.41 -5.66 5.34
C GLU A 101 -3.35 -6.49 4.47
N LEU A 102 -3.20 -6.35 3.15
CA LEU A 102 -3.87 -7.19 2.16
C LEU A 102 -3.15 -8.54 2.06
N ILE A 103 -3.94 -9.60 1.98
CA ILE A 103 -3.48 -10.98 1.77
C ILE A 103 -4.14 -11.46 0.48
N SER A 104 -3.35 -11.87 -0.51
CA SER A 104 -3.87 -12.41 -1.77
C SER A 104 -4.74 -13.64 -1.54
N LEU A 105 -5.85 -13.71 -2.28
CA LEU A 105 -6.71 -14.90 -2.36
C LEU A 105 -6.20 -15.91 -3.40
N THR A 106 -5.10 -15.56 -4.11
CA THR A 106 -4.44 -16.44 -5.08
C THR A 106 -3.21 -17.06 -4.45
N ASP A 107 -3.23 -18.37 -4.34
CA ASP A 107 -2.07 -19.16 -3.93
C ASP A 107 -1.30 -19.63 -5.18
N PHE A 108 0.02 -19.88 -5.03
CA PHE A 108 0.86 -20.46 -6.07
C PHE A 108 1.98 -21.32 -5.49
N THR A 109 2.64 -22.11 -6.34
CA THR A 109 3.70 -23.03 -5.93
C THR A 109 5.07 -22.35 -6.04
N ALA A 110 5.73 -22.14 -4.90
CA ALA A 110 7.04 -21.47 -4.84
C ALA A 110 8.10 -22.20 -5.65
N GLY A 111 8.79 -21.45 -6.51
CA GLY A 111 9.84 -21.94 -7.39
C GLY A 111 9.37 -22.75 -8.60
N GLU A 112 8.06 -22.94 -8.79
CA GLU A 112 7.48 -23.72 -9.89
C GLU A 112 6.51 -22.92 -10.75
N GLU A 113 5.93 -21.84 -10.20
CA GLU A 113 5.02 -20.96 -10.90
C GLU A 113 5.58 -19.54 -10.96
N GLN A 114 5.59 -18.96 -12.16
CA GLN A 114 6.00 -17.56 -12.31
C GLN A 114 4.92 -16.62 -11.79
N ARG A 115 5.27 -15.84 -10.76
CA ARG A 115 4.40 -14.85 -10.13
C ARG A 115 5.15 -13.61 -9.73
N SER A 116 4.48 -12.48 -9.73
CA SER A 116 5.07 -11.23 -9.25
C SER A 116 4.07 -10.33 -8.53
N LEU A 117 4.58 -9.63 -7.51
CA LEU A 117 3.91 -8.51 -6.84
C LEU A 117 4.72 -7.25 -7.12
N THR A 118 4.10 -6.26 -7.76
CA THR A 118 4.68 -4.93 -7.98
C THR A 118 3.85 -3.87 -7.28
N ALA A 119 4.49 -2.95 -6.60
CA ALA A 119 3.81 -1.85 -5.95
C ALA A 119 4.59 -0.55 -6.02
N SER A 120 3.85 0.57 -6.01
CA SER A 120 4.36 1.92 -5.87
C SER A 120 3.77 2.56 -4.62
N LEU A 121 4.60 3.07 -3.72
CA LEU A 121 4.18 3.49 -2.39
C LEU A 121 5.03 4.61 -1.81
N ALA A 122 4.55 5.21 -0.72
CA ALA A 122 5.31 6.07 0.16
C ALA A 122 5.00 5.73 1.62
N VAL A 123 6.02 5.72 2.47
CA VAL A 123 5.85 5.60 3.93
C VAL A 123 5.81 6.99 4.51
N SER A 124 4.71 7.36 5.19
CA SER A 124 4.56 8.68 5.80
C SER A 124 4.82 8.69 7.31
N GLN A 125 4.74 7.52 7.95
CA GLN A 125 5.02 7.38 9.37
C GLN A 125 5.56 5.97 9.65
N VAL A 126 6.57 5.87 10.50
CA VAL A 126 7.07 4.60 11.07
C VAL A 126 6.79 4.57 12.56
N PRO A 127 6.60 3.39 13.17
CA PRO A 127 6.43 3.29 14.61
C PRO A 127 7.69 3.77 15.36
N SER A 128 7.49 4.41 16.50
CA SER A 128 8.56 5.11 17.24
C SER A 128 9.65 4.18 17.76
N ASP A 129 9.28 2.96 18.15
CA ASP A 129 10.17 1.98 18.76
C ASP A 129 11.03 1.27 17.70
N SER A 130 10.40 0.52 16.79
CA SER A 130 11.13 -0.31 15.81
C SER A 130 11.62 0.48 14.59
N ARG A 131 10.91 1.56 14.20
CA ARG A 131 11.11 2.31 12.94
C ARG A 131 11.06 1.43 11.69
N ASP A 132 10.35 0.29 11.78
CA ASP A 132 10.35 -0.80 10.81
C ASP A 132 8.91 -1.17 10.42
N ILE A 133 8.69 -1.32 9.11
CA ILE A 133 7.44 -1.76 8.51
C ILE A 133 7.74 -2.78 7.43
N ILE A 134 7.11 -3.95 7.49
CA ILE A 134 7.06 -4.88 6.35
C ILE A 134 5.99 -4.36 5.40
N ILE A 135 6.39 -4.07 4.16
CA ILE A 135 5.57 -3.45 3.12
C ILE A 135 5.14 -4.42 2.02
N GLY A 136 5.75 -5.60 1.97
CA GLY A 136 5.41 -6.68 1.03
C GLY A 136 6.02 -7.99 1.48
N GLN A 137 5.33 -9.10 1.20
CA GLN A 137 5.74 -10.43 1.62
C GLN A 137 5.44 -11.49 0.56
N LEU A 138 6.24 -12.57 0.56
CA LEU A 138 5.77 -13.91 0.23
C LEU A 138 5.55 -14.67 1.53
N HIS A 139 4.35 -15.17 1.71
CA HIS A 139 3.95 -15.85 2.95
C HIS A 139 3.42 -17.24 2.62
N GLY A 140 3.77 -18.22 3.45
CA GLY A 140 3.24 -19.54 3.33
C GLY A 140 1.72 -19.60 3.42
N SER A 141 1.13 -20.53 2.73
CA SER A 141 -0.27 -20.91 2.80
C SER A 141 -0.38 -22.37 3.28
N ASP A 142 -1.58 -22.89 3.44
CA ASP A 142 -1.86 -24.26 3.84
C ASP A 142 -1.00 -24.76 5.01
N ASP A 143 -0.14 -25.73 4.79
CA ASP A 143 0.67 -26.40 5.80
C ASP A 143 1.73 -25.48 6.41
N ILE A 144 2.18 -24.47 5.66
CA ILE A 144 3.17 -23.49 6.11
C ILE A 144 2.59 -22.08 6.35
N LYS A 145 1.27 -21.98 6.56
CA LYS A 145 0.52 -20.71 6.73
C LYS A 145 0.98 -19.79 7.86
N SER A 146 1.87 -20.23 8.73
CA SER A 146 2.46 -19.40 9.79
C SER A 146 3.87 -18.92 9.47
N VAL A 147 4.37 -19.16 8.26
CA VAL A 147 5.76 -18.89 7.89
C VAL A 147 5.82 -17.74 6.88
N ALA A 148 6.36 -16.59 7.30
CA ALA A 148 6.78 -15.56 6.37
C ALA A 148 8.06 -16.03 5.67
N TYR A 149 8.01 -16.15 4.34
CA TYR A 149 9.10 -16.67 3.52
C TYR A 149 10.03 -15.54 3.06
N VAL A 150 9.44 -14.48 2.47
CA VAL A 150 10.12 -13.25 2.10
C VAL A 150 9.45 -12.08 2.79
N MET A 151 10.23 -11.19 3.36
CA MET A 151 9.75 -9.96 3.96
C MET A 151 10.54 -8.79 3.39
N LEU A 152 9.84 -7.81 2.81
CA LEU A 152 10.43 -6.56 2.34
C LEU A 152 10.16 -5.47 3.37
N HIS A 153 11.22 -4.92 3.94
CA HIS A 153 11.18 -3.94 5.00
C HIS A 153 11.44 -2.52 4.49
N TYR A 154 10.69 -1.56 5.01
CA TYR A 154 11.11 -0.16 5.12
C TYR A 154 11.55 0.06 6.57
N LYS A 155 12.85 0.23 6.78
CA LYS A 155 13.44 0.37 8.10
C LYS A 155 14.31 1.63 8.18
N ASP A 156 13.78 2.65 8.85
CA ASP A 156 14.48 3.94 9.04
C ASP A 156 15.04 4.51 7.71
N GLY A 157 14.25 4.46 6.63
CA GLY A 157 14.65 4.91 5.29
C GLY A 157 15.46 3.92 4.48
N ASN A 158 15.74 2.73 4.99
CA ASN A 158 16.39 1.67 4.22
C ASN A 158 15.36 0.65 3.73
N ILE A 159 15.51 0.19 2.50
CA ILE A 159 14.72 -0.91 1.95
C ILE A 159 15.61 -2.14 1.93
N GLU A 160 15.18 -3.18 2.61
CA GLU A 160 15.90 -4.45 2.67
C GLU A 160 14.93 -5.63 2.55
N ALA A 161 15.38 -6.70 1.89
CA ALA A 161 14.63 -7.94 1.79
C ALA A 161 15.26 -9.00 2.69
N GLU A 162 14.43 -9.65 3.49
CA GLU A 162 14.80 -10.83 4.26
C GLU A 162 14.18 -12.07 3.61
N VAL A 163 15.03 -13.05 3.31
CA VAL A 163 14.63 -14.36 2.75
C VAL A 163 14.93 -15.44 3.77
N LYS A 164 13.89 -16.04 4.31
CA LYS A 164 14.00 -17.12 5.28
C LYS A 164 14.53 -18.37 4.59
N GLN A 165 15.53 -19.03 5.19
CA GLN A 165 16.22 -20.18 4.60
C GLN A 165 15.59 -21.51 4.98
N LYS A 166 14.85 -21.56 6.09
CA LYS A 166 14.16 -22.76 6.59
C LYS A 166 12.79 -22.39 7.14
N GLN A 167 11.83 -23.30 7.03
CA GLN A 167 10.48 -23.10 7.60
C GLN A 167 10.52 -22.97 9.13
N LYS A 168 11.45 -23.62 9.78
CA LYS A 168 11.63 -23.56 11.25
C LYS A 168 12.92 -22.85 11.62
N GLY A 169 12.90 -22.11 12.73
CA GLY A 169 14.02 -21.30 13.20
C GLY A 169 14.09 -19.93 12.55
N ASP A 170 15.17 -19.18 12.80
CA ASP A 170 15.32 -17.78 12.42
C ASP A 170 16.41 -17.56 11.35
N GLU A 171 16.87 -18.65 10.70
CA GLU A 171 17.87 -18.55 9.65
C GLU A 171 17.31 -17.78 8.45
N LYS A 172 17.92 -16.65 8.15
CA LYS A 172 17.52 -15.77 7.05
C LYS A 172 18.73 -15.16 6.37
N GLN A 173 18.57 -14.80 5.11
CA GLN A 173 19.52 -14.00 4.34
C GLN A 173 18.91 -12.62 4.12
N THR A 174 19.68 -11.55 4.38
CA THR A 174 19.24 -10.18 4.20
C THR A 174 19.94 -9.56 3.00
N PHE A 175 19.16 -8.87 2.17
CA PHE A 175 19.61 -8.19 0.97
C PHE A 175 19.27 -6.70 1.08
N PRO A 176 20.27 -5.81 1.27
CA PRO A 176 20.04 -4.38 1.19
C PRO A 176 19.75 -3.97 -0.26
N LEU A 177 18.68 -3.19 -0.47
CA LEU A 177 18.27 -2.70 -1.79
C LEU A 177 18.48 -1.19 -1.90
N LEU A 178 17.84 -0.39 -1.06
CA LEU A 178 17.96 1.06 -1.09
C LEU A 178 18.33 1.60 0.29
N THR A 179 18.97 2.76 0.32
CA THR A 179 19.30 3.48 1.55
C THR A 179 18.88 4.94 1.45
N GLY A 180 18.44 5.52 2.57
CA GLY A 180 18.12 6.94 2.65
C GLY A 180 16.87 7.36 1.87
N VAL A 181 15.87 6.49 1.71
CA VAL A 181 14.54 6.85 1.18
C VAL A 181 13.78 7.63 2.26
N PRO A 182 13.54 8.94 2.08
CA PRO A 182 12.88 9.74 3.10
C PRO A 182 11.41 9.34 3.29
N LEU A 183 10.84 9.68 4.46
CA LEU A 183 9.39 9.63 4.63
C LEU A 183 8.70 10.53 3.59
N ASN A 184 7.56 10.08 3.08
CA ASN A 184 6.74 10.70 2.03
C ASN A 184 7.36 10.69 0.63
N ASP A 185 8.58 10.19 0.44
CA ASP A 185 9.12 9.98 -0.90
C ASP A 185 8.57 8.68 -1.49
N ARG A 186 8.16 8.77 -2.76
CA ARG A 186 7.60 7.63 -3.51
C ARG A 186 8.72 6.75 -4.03
N PHE A 187 8.56 5.45 -3.84
CA PHE A 187 9.42 4.42 -4.40
C PHE A 187 8.59 3.23 -4.88
N ASP A 188 9.22 2.37 -5.66
CA ASP A 188 8.59 1.17 -6.21
C ASP A 188 9.33 -0.07 -5.73
N PHE A 189 8.62 -1.21 -5.64
CA PHE A 189 9.26 -2.51 -5.47
C PHE A 189 8.60 -3.57 -6.34
N THR A 190 9.35 -4.65 -6.58
CA THR A 190 8.84 -5.87 -7.20
C THR A 190 9.44 -7.08 -6.49
N ILE A 191 8.59 -8.06 -6.16
CA ILE A 191 8.97 -9.41 -5.72
C ILE A 191 8.53 -10.36 -6.81
N THR A 192 9.46 -11.13 -7.40
CA THR A 192 9.18 -12.07 -8.48
C THR A 192 9.70 -13.45 -8.12
N ASP A 193 8.85 -14.47 -8.20
CA ASP A 193 9.23 -15.86 -8.34
C ASP A 193 9.27 -16.16 -9.85
N ASP A 194 10.37 -16.69 -10.38
CA ASP A 194 10.52 -16.93 -11.81
C ASP A 194 9.92 -18.27 -12.28
N GLY A 195 9.40 -19.08 -11.34
CA GLY A 195 8.86 -20.40 -11.61
C GLY A 195 9.90 -21.44 -12.03
N ASN A 196 11.19 -21.13 -11.86
CA ASN A 196 12.31 -21.99 -12.22
C ASN A 196 13.32 -22.11 -11.06
N GLY A 197 12.83 -21.98 -9.83
CA GLY A 197 13.62 -22.13 -8.62
C GLY A 197 14.43 -20.90 -8.24
N SER A 198 14.11 -19.71 -8.78
CA SER A 198 14.81 -18.48 -8.45
C SER A 198 13.82 -17.33 -8.17
N MET A 199 14.20 -16.43 -7.28
CA MET A 199 13.44 -15.21 -7.00
C MET A 199 14.29 -13.97 -7.21
N THR A 200 13.65 -12.88 -7.62
CA THR A 200 14.27 -11.57 -7.71
C THR A 200 13.43 -10.55 -6.93
N ILE A 201 14.09 -9.77 -6.09
CA ILE A 201 13.48 -8.69 -5.33
C ILE A 201 14.19 -7.41 -5.74
N SER A 202 13.43 -6.41 -6.16
CA SER A 202 13.97 -5.12 -6.59
C SER A 202 13.25 -3.96 -5.93
N ALA A 203 13.96 -2.84 -5.78
CA ALA A 203 13.38 -1.57 -5.37
C ALA A 203 13.96 -0.42 -6.19
N THR A 204 13.12 0.57 -6.50
CA THR A 204 13.48 1.72 -7.34
C THR A 204 13.12 3.01 -6.63
N HIS A 205 14.07 3.92 -6.50
CA HIS A 205 13.86 5.26 -5.98
C HIS A 205 14.63 6.27 -6.82
N ASN A 206 13.99 7.39 -7.20
CA ASN A 206 14.60 8.46 -8.02
C ASN A 206 15.23 7.93 -9.32
N GLY A 207 14.60 6.94 -9.97
CA GLY A 207 15.07 6.34 -11.22
C GLY A 207 16.28 5.39 -11.06
N GLN A 208 16.72 5.13 -9.85
CA GLN A 208 17.76 4.13 -9.56
C GLN A 208 17.14 2.86 -9.03
N THR A 209 17.41 1.74 -9.69
CA THR A 209 16.95 0.42 -9.31
C THR A 209 18.09 -0.40 -8.72
N GLN A 210 17.84 -1.03 -7.58
CA GLN A 210 18.68 -2.08 -7.01
C GLN A 210 17.88 -3.38 -6.96
N GLN A 211 18.57 -4.50 -7.16
CA GLN A 211 17.93 -5.81 -7.11
C GLN A 211 18.83 -6.85 -6.46
N ALA A 212 18.21 -7.84 -5.86
CA ALA A 212 18.84 -9.05 -5.39
C ALA A 212 18.16 -10.26 -6.04
N THR A 213 18.94 -11.25 -6.44
CA THR A 213 18.43 -12.53 -6.94
C THR A 213 18.97 -13.63 -6.03
N ALA A 214 18.09 -14.53 -5.61
CA ALA A 214 18.42 -15.65 -4.76
C ALA A 214 17.71 -16.92 -5.26
N PRO A 215 18.27 -18.11 -5.07
CA PRO A 215 17.53 -19.35 -5.28
C PRO A 215 16.37 -19.42 -4.28
N VAL A 216 15.26 -20.03 -4.68
CA VAL A 216 14.21 -20.47 -3.74
C VAL A 216 14.83 -21.49 -2.81
N PRO A 217 14.88 -21.28 -1.48
CA PRO A 217 15.49 -22.23 -0.56
C PRO A 217 14.79 -23.59 -0.63
N GLU A 218 15.54 -24.68 -0.54
CA GLU A 218 15.05 -26.07 -0.67
C GLU A 218 13.82 -26.35 0.21
N SER A 219 13.75 -25.77 1.40
CA SER A 219 12.61 -25.95 2.32
C SER A 219 11.33 -25.23 1.90
N PHE A 220 11.38 -24.38 0.88
CA PHE A 220 10.22 -23.67 0.33
C PHE A 220 9.90 -24.08 -1.10
N GLN A 221 10.81 -24.79 -1.78
CA GLN A 221 10.58 -25.28 -3.13
C GLN A 221 9.36 -26.21 -3.17
N GLY A 222 8.38 -25.93 -4.04
CA GLY A 222 7.14 -26.69 -4.16
C GLY A 222 6.09 -26.43 -3.08
N GLU A 223 6.36 -25.55 -2.13
CA GLU A 223 5.39 -25.18 -1.10
C GLU A 223 4.36 -24.15 -1.62
N THR A 224 3.16 -24.18 -1.04
CA THR A 224 2.11 -23.23 -1.38
C THR A 224 2.34 -21.91 -0.66
N VAL A 225 2.41 -20.82 -1.43
CA VAL A 225 2.66 -19.46 -0.94
C VAL A 225 1.70 -18.46 -1.58
N ARG A 226 1.61 -17.26 -1.00
CA ARG A 226 0.83 -16.13 -1.52
C ARG A 226 1.50 -14.80 -1.21
N PHE A 227 1.14 -13.77 -1.94
CA PHE A 227 1.57 -12.41 -1.63
C PHE A 227 0.77 -11.78 -0.50
N GLN A 228 1.46 -10.93 0.27
CA GLN A 228 0.84 -10.00 1.21
C GLN A 228 1.45 -8.62 0.99
N VAL A 229 0.67 -7.55 1.15
CA VAL A 229 1.10 -6.18 0.88
C VAL A 229 0.31 -5.18 1.73
N GLY A 230 0.99 -4.20 2.30
CA GLY A 230 0.32 -3.20 3.12
C GLY A 230 1.23 -2.59 4.18
N ASN A 231 0.74 -2.54 5.40
CA ASN A 231 1.43 -1.98 6.55
C ASN A 231 1.45 -2.99 7.69
N TYR A 232 2.53 -3.76 7.77
CA TYR A 232 2.80 -4.61 8.93
C TYR A 232 3.94 -3.98 9.74
N GLN A 233 3.58 -3.01 10.59
CA GLN A 233 4.52 -2.32 11.46
C GLN A 233 5.12 -3.30 12.50
N GLN A 234 6.35 -3.06 12.97
CA GLN A 234 7.12 -4.02 13.75
C GLN A 234 7.37 -3.62 15.21
N ALA A 235 6.68 -2.59 15.72
CA ALA A 235 6.73 -2.28 17.14
C ALA A 235 5.87 -3.29 17.95
N GLU A 236 6.40 -3.73 19.08
CA GLU A 236 5.70 -4.60 20.05
C GLU A 236 5.01 -3.79 21.15
N SER A 237 5.24 -2.46 21.21
CA SER A 237 4.63 -1.55 22.17
C SER A 237 4.42 -0.17 21.59
N ALA A 238 3.34 0.49 21.99
CA ALA A 238 3.04 1.85 21.57
C ALA A 238 3.69 2.88 22.50
N GLN A 239 4.17 4.00 21.94
CA GLN A 239 4.68 5.16 22.67
C GLN A 239 3.65 6.31 22.76
N GLY A 240 2.39 6.02 22.44
CA GLY A 240 1.25 6.95 22.47
C GLY A 240 0.13 6.47 21.55
N ASP A 241 -1.00 7.17 21.57
CA ASP A 241 -2.20 6.78 20.81
C ASP A 241 -2.01 6.91 19.29
N ASP A 242 -1.17 7.85 18.84
CA ASP A 242 -0.86 8.09 17.43
C ASP A 242 0.40 7.35 16.95
N ASP A 243 0.99 6.48 17.80
CA ASP A 243 2.15 5.69 17.43
C ASP A 243 1.76 4.51 16.53
N GLY A 244 2.53 4.31 15.47
CA GLY A 244 2.28 3.23 14.49
C GLY A 244 2.89 3.51 13.14
N GLY A 245 2.54 2.69 12.16
CA GLY A 245 2.95 2.82 10.77
C GLY A 245 1.84 3.40 9.89
N ARG A 246 2.21 4.21 8.88
CA ARG A 246 1.30 4.71 7.84
C ARG A 246 1.97 4.61 6.49
N VAL A 247 1.32 3.88 5.58
CA VAL A 247 1.83 3.62 4.23
C VAL A 247 0.75 3.92 3.21
N THR A 248 1.09 4.67 2.16
CA THR A 248 0.18 4.96 1.04
C THR A 248 0.67 4.23 -0.20
N PHE A 249 -0.17 3.36 -0.76
CA PHE A 249 0.06 2.68 -2.02
C PHE A 249 -0.67 3.39 -3.15
N TYR A 250 0.05 3.70 -4.21
CA TYR A 250 -0.48 4.30 -5.44
C TYR A 250 -0.87 3.24 -6.46
N THR A 251 -0.13 2.12 -6.48
CA THR A 251 -0.45 0.93 -7.27
C THR A 251 -0.08 -0.33 -6.51
N ILE A 252 -0.87 -1.39 -6.70
CA ILE A 252 -0.58 -2.76 -6.29
C ILE A 252 -1.01 -3.64 -7.45
N GLU A 253 -0.09 -4.44 -7.99
CA GLU A 253 -0.35 -5.34 -9.11
C GLU A 253 0.22 -6.72 -8.80
N GLU A 254 -0.64 -7.74 -8.85
CA GLU A 254 -0.26 -9.15 -8.81
C GLU A 254 -0.43 -9.76 -10.20
N ARG A 255 0.57 -10.52 -10.66
CA ARG A 255 0.58 -11.17 -11.98
C ARG A 255 1.10 -12.60 -11.90
#